data_19f2f9f27921ccd671dfbdbe81ed1b0b
#
_entry.id   19f2f9f27921ccd671dfbdbe81ed1b0b
#
_cell.length_a   1.000
_cell.length_b   1.000
_cell.length_c   1.000
_cell.angle_alpha   90.00
_cell.angle_beta   90.00
_cell.angle_gamma   90.00
#
_symmetry.space_group_name_H-M   'P 1'
#
loop_
_entity.id
_entity.type
_entity.pdbx_description
1 polymer ?
#
loop_
_entity_poly.entity_id
_entity_poly.type
_entity_poly.pdbx_seq_one_letter_code
_entity_poly.pdbx_strand_id
1 'polypeptide(L)'
;MKTIVIPQFYRGPSGQKGLYNRQEVGLARAFAALGCRAVVLYPEPGAKAPRIETPEPNVKICYMPAVAFGVQAFYKSWQILLDEHADAVHVMGDNSLGVPGLYRFCQKHGILFYSQ
;
A
#
# COMPACT_ATOMS: atom_id res chain seq x y z
N MET A 1 9.04 15.05 8.29
CA MET A 1 8.93 13.57 8.27
C MET A 1 8.41 13.14 6.92
N LYS A 2 9.11 12.23 6.25
CA LYS A 2 8.67 11.70 4.97
C LYS A 2 7.61 10.63 5.17
N THR A 3 6.63 10.58 4.28
CA THR A 3 5.58 9.56 4.28
C THR A 3 5.80 8.62 3.11
N ILE A 4 5.91 7.34 3.41
CA ILE A 4 6.13 6.28 2.43
C ILE A 4 4.93 5.36 2.45
N VAL A 5 4.34 5.12 1.27
CA VAL A 5 3.19 4.22 1.13
C VAL A 5 3.66 2.91 0.51
N ILE A 6 3.25 1.81 1.10
CA ILE A 6 3.64 0.46 0.70
C ILE A 6 2.37 -0.32 0.35
N PRO A 7 1.98 -0.37 -0.94
CA PRO A 7 0.77 -1.09 -1.33
C PRO A 7 1.03 -2.56 -1.60
N GLN A 8 0.08 -3.41 -1.23
CA GLN A 8 0.04 -4.82 -1.59
C GLN A 8 -1.02 -4.99 -2.68
N PHE A 9 -0.73 -5.83 -3.70
CA PHE A 9 -1.63 -6.04 -4.83
C PHE A 9 -2.27 -7.41 -4.85
N TYR A 10 -1.96 -8.27 -3.90
CA TYR A 10 -2.49 -9.63 -3.87
C TYR A 10 -3.56 -9.76 -2.81
N ARG A 11 -4.55 -10.60 -3.10
CA ARG A 11 -5.67 -10.88 -2.22
C ARG A 11 -5.77 -12.39 -1.94
N GLY A 12 -6.80 -12.79 -1.18
CA GLY A 12 -7.13 -14.17 -0.92
C GLY A 12 -6.13 -14.81 0.01
N PRO A 13 -5.81 -16.10 -0.19
CA PRO A 13 -4.87 -16.74 0.71
C PRO A 13 -3.55 -16.01 0.80
N SER A 14 -3.06 -15.44 -0.30
CA SER A 14 -1.86 -14.62 -0.27
C SER A 14 -2.07 -13.35 0.55
N GLY A 15 -3.19 -12.66 0.32
CA GLY A 15 -3.51 -11.46 1.06
C GLY A 15 -3.81 -11.75 2.52
N GLN A 16 -4.60 -12.78 2.79
CA GLN A 16 -4.96 -13.16 4.15
C GLN A 16 -3.80 -13.81 4.88
N LYS A 17 -3.07 -14.66 4.21
CA LYS A 17 -1.91 -15.33 4.76
C LYS A 17 -0.68 -14.46 4.69
N GLY A 18 -0.68 -13.47 3.83
CA GLY A 18 0.20 -12.34 3.96
C GLY A 18 0.07 -11.72 5.33
N LEU A 19 -1.02 -12.02 6.05
CA LEU A 19 -1.15 -11.57 7.43
C LEU A 19 -0.06 -12.11 8.33
N TYR A 20 0.44 -13.30 8.12
CA TYR A 20 1.56 -13.75 8.90
C TYR A 20 2.89 -13.63 8.17
N ASN A 21 2.83 -13.37 6.88
CA ASN A 21 4.01 -13.05 6.09
C ASN A 21 4.05 -11.56 5.80
N ARG A 22 3.65 -10.73 6.73
CA ARG A 22 3.49 -9.29 6.54
C ARG A 22 4.82 -8.60 6.33
N GLN A 23 5.46 -8.87 5.19
CA GLN A 23 6.70 -8.22 4.82
C GLN A 23 6.52 -6.70 4.71
N GLU A 24 5.35 -6.27 4.24
CA GLU A 24 5.02 -4.85 4.12
C GLU A 24 5.04 -4.17 5.49
N VAL A 25 4.48 -4.83 6.50
CA VAL A 25 4.48 -4.28 7.86
C VAL A 25 5.88 -4.25 8.43
N GLY A 26 6.69 -5.29 8.19
CA GLY A 26 8.09 -5.30 8.59
C GLY A 26 8.88 -4.16 7.97
N LEU A 27 8.66 -3.93 6.67
CA LEU A 27 9.29 -2.83 5.96
C LEU A 27 8.82 -1.49 6.51
N ALA A 28 7.53 -1.36 6.79
CA ALA A 28 6.97 -0.15 7.37
C ALA A 28 7.61 0.17 8.73
N ARG A 29 7.81 -0.84 9.57
CA ARG A 29 8.49 -0.66 10.85
C ARG A 29 9.93 -0.20 10.69
N ALA A 30 10.61 -0.72 9.67
CA ALA A 30 11.98 -0.30 9.37
C ALA A 30 12.02 1.17 8.96
N PHE A 31 11.10 1.60 8.10
CA PHE A 31 11.02 3.01 7.72
C PHE A 31 10.67 3.89 8.92
N ALA A 32 9.77 3.44 9.78
CA ALA A 32 9.41 4.19 10.98
C ALA A 32 10.61 4.35 11.92
N ALA A 33 11.44 3.31 12.03
CA ALA A 33 12.66 3.37 12.82
C ALA A 33 13.68 4.38 12.26
N LEU A 34 13.60 4.67 10.96
CA LEU A 34 14.44 5.66 10.31
C LEU A 34 13.85 7.08 10.34
N GLY A 35 12.74 7.27 11.04
CA GLY A 35 12.11 8.58 11.17
C GLY A 35 11.08 8.90 10.11
N CYS A 36 10.63 7.90 9.34
CA CYS A 36 9.59 8.07 8.35
C CYS A 36 8.23 7.70 8.92
N ARG A 37 7.18 8.20 8.27
CA ARG A 37 5.81 7.72 8.49
C ARG A 37 5.51 6.72 7.40
N ALA A 38 5.04 5.54 7.76
CA ALA A 38 4.79 4.46 6.79
C ALA A 38 3.32 4.10 6.77
N VAL A 39 2.75 3.99 5.58
CA VAL A 39 1.36 3.62 5.37
C VAL A 39 1.32 2.38 4.48
N VAL A 40 0.81 1.29 5.03
CA VAL A 40 0.67 0.03 4.29
C VAL A 40 -0.76 -0.02 3.76
N LEU A 41 -0.90 -0.38 2.48
CA LEU A 41 -2.22 -0.57 1.88
C LEU A 41 -2.43 -2.05 1.58
N TYR A 42 -3.55 -2.58 2.05
CA TYR A 42 -4.01 -3.92 1.70
C TYR A 42 -5.32 -3.81 0.92
N PRO A 43 -5.47 -4.55 -0.18
CA PRO A 43 -6.73 -4.55 -0.91
C PRO A 43 -7.77 -5.40 -0.17
N GLU A 44 -8.97 -4.87 -0.06
CA GLU A 44 -10.09 -5.58 0.56
C GLU A 44 -11.26 -5.57 -0.43
N PRO A 45 -11.31 -6.54 -1.35
CA PRO A 45 -12.40 -6.61 -2.33
C PRO A 45 -13.74 -6.75 -1.64
N GLY A 46 -14.73 -5.99 -2.12
CA GLY A 46 -16.06 -5.98 -1.53
C GLY A 46 -16.24 -4.97 -0.41
N ALA A 47 -15.19 -4.38 0.10
CA ALA A 47 -15.31 -3.33 1.11
C ALA A 47 -15.92 -2.07 0.50
N LYS A 48 -16.80 -1.41 1.26
CA LYS A 48 -17.45 -0.17 0.81
C LYS A 48 -16.68 1.07 1.26
N ALA A 49 -15.87 0.93 2.32
CA ALA A 49 -15.12 2.03 2.89
C ALA A 49 -13.79 1.53 3.42
N PRO A 50 -12.78 2.40 3.52
CA PRO A 50 -11.49 2.01 4.11
C PRO A 50 -11.62 1.65 5.58
N ARG A 51 -10.77 0.73 6.03
CA ARG A 51 -10.62 0.36 7.44
C ARG A 51 -9.16 0.61 7.81
N ILE A 52 -8.94 1.25 8.95
CA ILE A 52 -7.61 1.72 9.32
C ILE A 52 -7.18 1.13 10.66
N GLU A 53 -5.93 0.69 10.72
CA GLU A 53 -5.28 0.27 11.95
C GLU A 53 -3.99 1.06 12.13
N THR A 54 -3.64 1.34 13.38
CA THR A 54 -2.38 2.02 13.71
C THR A 54 -1.68 1.21 14.80
N PRO A 55 -0.98 0.13 14.42
CA PRO A 55 -0.37 -0.77 15.40
C PRO A 55 0.77 -0.13 16.18
N GLU A 56 1.43 0.87 15.61
CA GLU A 56 2.56 1.56 16.21
C GLU A 56 2.52 3.03 15.79
N PRO A 57 3.15 3.93 16.56
CA PRO A 57 3.32 5.30 16.09
C PRO A 57 4.06 5.31 14.75
N ASN A 58 3.58 6.11 13.81
CA ASN A 58 4.16 6.25 12.46
C ASN A 58 4.02 5.02 11.57
N VAL A 59 3.23 4.00 11.96
CA VAL A 59 2.88 2.87 11.11
C VAL A 59 1.36 2.78 11.04
N LYS A 60 0.82 2.97 9.85
CA LYS A 60 -0.61 2.95 9.59
C LYS A 60 -0.90 1.86 8.56
N ILE A 61 -1.94 1.07 8.79
CA ILE A 61 -2.37 0.04 7.86
C ILE A 61 -3.79 0.40 7.41
N CYS A 62 -3.97 0.53 6.10
CA CYS A 62 -5.25 0.88 5.51
C CYS A 62 -5.73 -0.29 4.65
N TYR A 63 -6.90 -0.83 4.98
CA TYR A 63 -7.56 -1.86 4.18
C TYR A 63 -8.52 -1.13 3.24
N MET A 64 -8.21 -1.13 1.96
CA MET A 64 -8.83 -0.26 0.98
C MET A 64 -9.81 -0.99 0.07
N PRO A 65 -10.92 -0.35 -0.32
CA PRO A 65 -11.81 -0.92 -1.33
C PRO A 65 -11.04 -1.26 -2.60
N ALA A 66 -11.33 -2.43 -3.15
CA ALA A 66 -10.62 -2.95 -4.31
C ALA A 66 -11.52 -3.85 -5.14
N VAL A 67 -11.11 -4.11 -6.37
CA VAL A 67 -11.78 -5.05 -7.26
C VAL A 67 -10.86 -6.25 -7.45
N ALA A 68 -11.39 -7.45 -7.21
CA ALA A 68 -10.62 -8.67 -7.33
C ALA A 68 -10.43 -9.08 -8.79
N PHE A 69 -9.24 -9.58 -9.11
CA PHE A 69 -8.93 -10.16 -10.41
C PHE A 69 -8.01 -11.35 -10.16
N GLY A 70 -8.59 -12.55 -10.04
CA GLY A 70 -7.83 -13.72 -9.64
C GLY A 70 -7.24 -13.55 -8.24
N VAL A 71 -5.94 -13.76 -8.10
CA VAL A 71 -5.23 -13.55 -6.82
C VAL A 71 -4.79 -12.11 -6.64
N GLN A 72 -4.96 -11.28 -7.66
CA GLN A 72 -4.62 -9.88 -7.61
C GLN A 72 -5.84 -9.03 -7.33
N ALA A 73 -5.63 -7.78 -6.98
CA ALA A 73 -6.69 -6.83 -6.77
C ALA A 73 -6.26 -5.46 -7.26
N PHE A 74 -7.23 -4.71 -7.78
CA PHE A 74 -7.02 -3.35 -8.22
C PHE A 74 -7.70 -2.41 -7.24
N TYR A 75 -6.96 -1.44 -6.71
CA TYR A 75 -7.53 -0.41 -5.86
C TYR A 75 -8.49 0.45 -6.68
N LYS A 76 -9.64 0.77 -6.10
CA LYS A 76 -10.63 1.59 -6.78
C LYS A 76 -10.18 3.03 -6.95
N SER A 77 -9.26 3.49 -6.12
CA SER A 77 -8.77 4.86 -6.17
C SER A 77 -7.39 4.93 -5.54
N TRP A 78 -6.56 5.83 -6.03
CA TRP A 78 -5.27 6.16 -5.45
C TRP A 78 -5.30 7.48 -4.69
N GLN A 79 -6.50 8.03 -4.45
CA GLN A 79 -6.66 9.30 -3.74
C GLN A 79 -6.01 9.27 -2.36
N ILE A 80 -5.93 8.09 -1.73
CA ILE A 80 -5.29 7.93 -0.42
C ILE A 80 -3.84 8.45 -0.42
N LEU A 81 -3.14 8.36 -1.55
CA LEU A 81 -1.77 8.86 -1.65
C LEU A 81 -1.73 10.36 -1.45
N LEU A 82 -2.71 11.07 -1.96
CA LEU A 82 -2.81 12.52 -1.77
C LEU A 82 -3.31 12.86 -0.37
N ASP A 83 -4.29 12.11 0.13
CA ASP A 83 -4.85 12.34 1.45
C ASP A 83 -3.81 12.14 2.55
N GLU A 84 -2.90 11.17 2.36
CA GLU A 84 -1.84 10.88 3.32
C GLU A 84 -0.58 11.68 3.04
N HIS A 85 -0.58 12.54 2.03
CA HIS A 85 0.58 13.36 1.65
C HIS A 85 1.82 12.50 1.37
N ALA A 86 1.65 11.46 0.57
CA ALA A 86 2.74 10.53 0.26
C ALA A 86 3.90 11.24 -0.45
N ASP A 87 5.09 11.05 0.06
CA ASP A 87 6.31 11.50 -0.59
C ASP A 87 6.85 10.44 -1.54
N ALA A 88 6.65 9.18 -1.20
CA ALA A 88 7.15 8.06 -1.98
C ALA A 88 6.22 6.86 -1.87
N VAL A 89 6.24 6.02 -2.90
CA VAL A 89 5.56 4.73 -2.92
C VAL A 89 6.62 3.65 -3.13
N HIS A 90 6.60 2.64 -2.29
CA HIS A 90 7.52 1.52 -2.37
C HIS A 90 6.73 0.25 -2.66
N VAL A 91 6.91 -0.32 -3.84
CA VAL A 91 6.22 -1.55 -4.25
C VAL A 91 7.18 -2.73 -4.09
N MET A 92 6.73 -3.75 -3.37
CA MET A 92 7.50 -4.97 -3.18
C MET A 92 7.19 -5.94 -4.31
N GLY A 93 7.91 -5.80 -5.42
CA GLY A 93 7.67 -6.52 -6.65
C GLY A 93 6.94 -5.64 -7.65
N ASP A 94 7.21 -5.86 -8.93
CA ASP A 94 6.69 -5.00 -9.99
C ASP A 94 5.88 -5.74 -11.06
N ASN A 95 5.57 -7.01 -10.82
CA ASN A 95 4.88 -7.83 -11.79
C ASN A 95 3.37 -7.88 -11.59
N SER A 96 2.82 -7.02 -10.76
CA SER A 96 1.37 -6.92 -10.58
C SER A 96 0.76 -6.07 -11.70
N LEU A 97 -0.45 -6.43 -12.12
CA LEU A 97 -1.18 -5.69 -13.15
C LEU A 97 -1.58 -4.28 -12.70
N GLY A 98 -1.67 -4.05 -11.40
CA GLY A 98 -2.00 -2.73 -10.85
C GLY A 98 -0.85 -1.73 -10.84
N VAL A 99 0.39 -2.19 -11.01
CA VAL A 99 1.57 -1.33 -10.90
C VAL A 99 1.63 -0.24 -11.96
N PRO A 100 1.35 -0.52 -13.26
CA PRO A 100 1.42 0.56 -14.26
C PRO A 100 0.49 1.73 -13.97
N GLY A 101 -0.72 1.47 -13.48
CA GLY A 101 -1.65 2.54 -13.11
C GLY A 101 -1.15 3.36 -11.94
N LEU A 102 -0.59 2.70 -10.94
CA LEU A 102 0.00 3.36 -9.78
C LEU A 102 1.20 4.21 -10.19
N TYR A 103 2.06 3.68 -11.04
CA TYR A 103 3.23 4.41 -11.52
C TYR A 103 2.81 5.71 -12.22
N ARG A 104 1.79 5.62 -13.10
CA ARG A 104 1.29 6.80 -13.79
C ARG A 104 0.70 7.84 -12.82
N PHE A 105 -0.02 7.37 -11.81
CA PHE A 105 -0.56 8.26 -10.79
C PHE A 105 0.57 9.00 -10.04
N CYS A 106 1.59 8.27 -9.63
CA CYS A 106 2.73 8.86 -8.94
C CYS A 106 3.46 9.87 -9.81
N GLN A 107 3.66 9.54 -11.09
CA GLN A 107 4.31 10.42 -12.03
C GLN A 107 3.54 11.72 -12.23
N LYS A 108 2.22 11.62 -12.31
CA LYS A 108 1.35 12.78 -12.49
C LYS A 108 1.40 13.71 -11.26
N HIS A 109 1.54 13.16 -10.08
CA HIS A 109 1.46 13.92 -8.83
C HIS A 109 2.82 14.18 -8.16
N GLY A 110 3.91 13.87 -8.85
CA GLY A 110 5.25 14.14 -8.31
C GLY A 110 5.64 13.29 -7.12
N ILE A 111 5.09 12.07 -7.01
CA ILE A 111 5.39 11.14 -5.94
C ILE A 111 6.49 10.19 -6.42
N LEU A 112 7.54 10.02 -5.63
CA LEU A 112 8.58 9.07 -5.97
C LEU A 112 8.04 7.64 -5.99
N PHE A 113 8.50 6.85 -6.94
CA PHE A 113 8.06 5.47 -7.10
C PHE A 113 9.27 4.56 -7.08
N TYR A 114 9.26 3.59 -6.16
CA TYR A 114 10.27 2.55 -6.08
C TYR A 114 9.63 1.20 -6.28
N SER A 115 10.27 0.31 -7.04
CA SER A 115 9.89 -1.10 -7.07
C SER A 115 11.12 -1.94 -6.75
N GLN A 116 10.85 -3.07 -6.14
CA GLN A 116 11.91 -3.92 -5.62
C GLN A 116 11.81 -5.30 -6.23
#